data_048a565b8ce0fbc868d6851e2f255719
#
_entry.id   048a565b8ce0fbc868d6851e2f255719
#
_cell.length_a   1.000
_cell.length_b   1.000
_cell.length_c   1.000
_cell.angle_alpha   90.00
_cell.angle_beta   90.00
_cell.angle_gamma   90.00
#
_symmetry.space_group_name_H-M   'P 1'
#
loop_
_entity.id
_entity.type
_entity.pdbx_description
1 polymer ?
#
loop_
_entity_poly.entity_id
_entity_poly.type
_entity_poly.pdbx_seq_one_letter_code
_entity_poly.pdbx_strand_id
1 'polypeptide(L)'
;MNKLRKIFILLFGIMASVQVMAQDKIVHPDISYAGTPRTLTLGGINVSGVEGYEDYVLTGISGLTVGEEIEVPGDAITNAVKRYWKHGLFSKVAIAADSIVGEKLYLHIYLAVRPRISDIHYVGLKKSEREDMEQKLGMVKGTQVTPNMLDRAKILAKKYFDDKGFKNAEIQINQRDDVANKGQVIL
;
A
#
# COMPACT_ATOMS: atom_id res chain seq x y z
N MET A 1 -27.59 53.07 -45.46
CA MET A 1 -26.51 52.02 -45.27
C MET A 1 -25.89 51.94 -43.86
N ASN A 2 -26.09 52.95 -43.02
CA ASN A 2 -25.41 52.98 -41.71
C ASN A 2 -26.17 52.35 -40.51
N LYS A 3 -27.47 52.13 -40.61
CA LYS A 3 -28.25 51.55 -39.50
C LYS A 3 -28.14 50.01 -39.41
N LEU A 4 -28.11 49.33 -40.55
CA LEU A 4 -27.92 47.86 -40.59
C LEU A 4 -26.54 47.43 -40.12
N ARG A 5 -25.52 48.23 -40.42
CA ARG A 5 -24.12 47.91 -39.97
C ARG A 5 -23.94 48.05 -38.47
N LYS A 6 -24.66 48.97 -37.82
CA LYS A 6 -24.63 49.15 -36.36
C LYS A 6 -25.38 48.02 -35.64
N ILE A 7 -26.46 47.49 -36.21
CA ILE A 7 -27.23 46.39 -35.67
C ILE A 7 -26.41 45.06 -35.77
N PHE A 8 -25.67 44.89 -36.88
CA PHE A 8 -24.81 43.71 -37.04
C PHE A 8 -23.61 43.69 -36.08
N ILE A 9 -23.05 44.84 -35.77
CA ILE A 9 -21.96 44.99 -34.79
C ILE A 9 -22.48 44.77 -33.36
N LEU A 10 -23.72 45.17 -33.06
CA LEU A 10 -24.33 44.92 -31.74
C LEU A 10 -24.73 43.46 -31.53
N LEU A 11 -25.16 42.76 -32.58
CA LEU A 11 -25.50 41.32 -32.52
C LEU A 11 -24.24 40.42 -32.42
N PHE A 12 -23.10 40.85 -32.98
CA PHE A 12 -21.86 40.13 -32.89
C PHE A 12 -21.15 40.32 -31.53
N GLY A 13 -21.46 41.45 -30.84
CA GLY A 13 -20.92 41.74 -29.52
C GLY A 13 -21.60 40.96 -28.37
N ILE A 14 -22.81 40.41 -28.60
CA ILE A 14 -23.56 39.64 -27.57
C ILE A 14 -23.23 38.16 -27.63
N MET A 15 -22.59 37.68 -28.70
CA MET A 15 -22.24 36.26 -28.86
C MET A 15 -20.85 35.90 -28.33
N ALA A 16 -20.11 36.86 -27.79
CA ALA A 16 -18.91 36.61 -26.99
C ALA A 16 -19.27 36.45 -25.50
N SER A 17 -20.31 35.64 -25.19
CA SER A 17 -20.46 35.08 -23.87
C SER A 17 -19.30 34.13 -23.69
N VAL A 18 -18.25 34.65 -23.07
CA VAL A 18 -17.09 33.93 -22.55
C VAL A 18 -17.63 32.74 -21.75
N GLN A 19 -17.59 31.58 -22.36
CA GLN A 19 -17.63 30.38 -21.57
C GLN A 19 -16.33 30.37 -20.76
N VAL A 20 -16.38 30.97 -19.58
CA VAL A 20 -15.43 30.70 -18.54
C VAL A 20 -15.67 29.23 -18.20
N MET A 21 -14.98 28.35 -18.92
CA MET A 21 -14.78 27.00 -18.45
C MET A 21 -14.05 27.17 -17.11
N ALA A 22 -14.79 26.97 -16.02
CA ALA A 22 -14.17 26.79 -14.73
C ALA A 22 -13.22 25.61 -14.91
N GLN A 23 -11.94 25.89 -15.10
CA GLN A 23 -10.91 24.87 -15.04
C GLN A 23 -10.89 24.45 -13.57
N ASP A 24 -11.41 23.26 -13.29
CA ASP A 24 -11.30 22.66 -11.97
C ASP A 24 -9.82 22.64 -11.57
N LYS A 25 -9.50 23.42 -10.57
CA LYS A 25 -8.13 23.55 -10.10
C LYS A 25 -7.69 22.22 -9.50
N ILE A 26 -6.68 21.59 -10.11
CA ILE A 26 -6.03 20.42 -9.51
C ILE A 26 -5.25 20.91 -8.29
N VAL A 27 -5.62 20.40 -7.14
CA VAL A 27 -4.96 20.69 -5.87
C VAL A 27 -4.32 19.39 -5.37
N HIS A 28 -3.02 19.40 -5.15
CA HIS A 28 -2.34 18.33 -4.42
C HIS A 28 -2.63 18.55 -2.94
N PRO A 29 -3.46 17.70 -2.31
CA PRO A 29 -3.96 17.98 -0.98
C PRO A 29 -2.92 17.61 0.09
N ASP A 30 -2.66 18.53 1.00
CA ASP A 30 -2.09 18.22 2.29
C ASP A 30 -3.24 17.88 3.26
N ILE A 31 -3.59 16.60 3.33
CA ILE A 31 -4.67 16.11 4.19
C ILE A 31 -4.08 15.71 5.53
N SER A 32 -4.26 16.57 6.53
CA SER A 32 -3.92 16.24 7.91
C SER A 32 -5.08 15.55 8.61
N TYR A 33 -4.82 14.45 9.30
CA TYR A 33 -5.80 13.77 10.17
C TYR A 33 -6.29 14.64 11.34
N ALA A 34 -5.58 15.72 11.66
CA ALA A 34 -6.00 16.73 12.63
C ALA A 34 -6.95 17.80 12.03
N GLY A 35 -7.17 17.77 10.72
CA GLY A 35 -8.04 18.72 10.02
C GLY A 35 -9.52 18.40 10.19
N THR A 36 -10.36 19.36 9.85
CA THR A 36 -11.82 19.16 9.80
C THR A 36 -12.15 18.23 8.64
N PRO A 37 -12.91 17.14 8.88
CA PRO A 37 -13.34 16.24 7.83
C PRO A 37 -14.16 16.96 6.76
N ARG A 38 -13.96 16.56 5.51
CA ARG A 38 -14.73 17.04 4.35
C ARG A 38 -15.30 15.86 3.60
N THR A 39 -16.54 15.96 3.18
CA THR A 39 -17.17 14.97 2.30
C THR A 39 -16.72 15.23 0.87
N LEU A 40 -16.16 14.23 0.22
CA LEU A 40 -15.70 14.29 -1.17
C LEU A 40 -16.19 13.05 -1.92
N THR A 41 -16.48 13.20 -3.20
CA THR A 41 -16.81 12.07 -4.07
C THR A 41 -15.51 11.37 -4.52
N LEU A 42 -15.41 10.07 -4.40
CA LEU A 42 -14.25 9.31 -4.88
C LEU A 42 -14.24 9.28 -6.41
N GLY A 43 -13.37 10.09 -7.02
CA GLY A 43 -13.24 10.24 -8.47
C GLY A 43 -12.43 9.14 -9.14
N GLY A 44 -11.51 8.51 -8.40
CA GLY A 44 -10.67 7.45 -8.92
C GLY A 44 -9.72 6.87 -7.87
N ILE A 45 -9.29 5.63 -8.11
CA ILE A 45 -8.32 4.93 -7.28
C ILE A 45 -7.22 4.38 -8.20
N ASN A 46 -5.98 4.70 -7.90
CA ASN A 46 -4.80 4.11 -8.51
C ASN A 46 -4.12 3.20 -7.49
N VAL A 47 -3.62 2.04 -7.93
CA VAL A 47 -2.89 1.10 -7.06
C VAL A 47 -1.50 0.86 -7.64
N SER A 48 -0.50 0.79 -6.78
CA SER A 48 0.88 0.50 -7.20
C SER A 48 1.66 -0.29 -6.16
N GLY A 49 2.83 -0.80 -6.58
CA GLY A 49 3.79 -1.50 -5.72
C GLY A 49 3.57 -3.01 -5.63
N VAL A 50 2.61 -3.57 -6.38
CA VAL A 50 2.34 -5.01 -6.46
C VAL A 50 2.31 -5.44 -7.91
N GLU A 51 3.09 -6.46 -8.26
CA GLU A 51 3.09 -7.07 -9.60
C GLU A 51 2.30 -8.38 -9.59
N GLY A 52 1.66 -8.71 -10.72
CA GLY A 52 0.94 -9.98 -10.90
C GLY A 52 -0.48 -10.02 -10.30
N TYR A 53 -1.00 -8.87 -9.91
CA TYR A 53 -2.39 -8.71 -9.50
C TYR A 53 -3.08 -7.65 -10.36
N GLU A 54 -4.31 -7.90 -10.71
CA GLU A 54 -5.14 -6.93 -11.43
C GLU A 54 -5.59 -5.80 -10.49
N ASP A 55 -5.54 -4.56 -10.94
CA ASP A 55 -5.87 -3.38 -10.12
C ASP A 55 -7.27 -3.43 -9.52
N TYR A 56 -8.26 -3.98 -10.26
CA TYR A 56 -9.63 -4.11 -9.75
C TYR A 56 -9.73 -5.07 -8.56
N VAL A 57 -8.89 -6.13 -8.51
CA VAL A 57 -8.84 -7.06 -7.38
C VAL A 57 -8.28 -6.35 -6.16
N LEU A 58 -7.16 -5.64 -6.35
CA LEU A 58 -6.52 -4.88 -5.27
C LEU A 58 -7.45 -3.78 -4.75
N THR A 59 -8.07 -3.01 -5.64
CA THR A 59 -9.06 -1.99 -5.27
C THR A 59 -10.24 -2.60 -4.52
N GLY A 60 -10.75 -3.76 -4.96
CA GLY A 60 -11.85 -4.47 -4.31
C GLY A 60 -11.56 -4.82 -2.84
N ILE A 61 -10.32 -5.15 -2.49
CA ILE A 61 -9.91 -5.40 -1.10
C ILE A 61 -10.13 -4.15 -0.22
N SER A 62 -9.91 -2.95 -0.76
CA SER A 62 -10.11 -1.71 -0.01
C SER A 62 -11.56 -1.52 0.43
N GLY A 63 -12.51 -2.02 -0.38
CA GLY A 63 -13.94 -1.79 -0.24
C GLY A 63 -14.34 -0.33 -0.51
N LEU A 64 -13.48 0.45 -1.14
CA LEU A 64 -13.79 1.78 -1.64
C LEU A 64 -14.38 1.67 -3.05
N THR A 65 -15.41 2.45 -3.32
CA THR A 65 -16.11 2.44 -4.62
C THR A 65 -16.00 3.81 -5.28
N VAL A 66 -15.54 3.85 -6.52
CA VAL A 66 -15.51 5.09 -7.31
C VAL A 66 -16.94 5.59 -7.50
N GLY A 67 -17.15 6.88 -7.28
CA GLY A 67 -18.47 7.53 -7.28
C GLY A 67 -19.15 7.62 -5.91
N GLU A 68 -18.62 6.95 -4.89
CA GLU A 68 -19.11 7.04 -3.51
C GLU A 68 -18.65 8.33 -2.83
N GLU A 69 -19.51 8.91 -2.00
CA GLU A 69 -19.13 10.01 -1.11
C GLU A 69 -18.45 9.46 0.14
N ILE A 70 -17.27 9.96 0.43
CA ILE A 70 -16.50 9.59 1.60
C ILE A 70 -16.06 10.83 2.39
N GLU A 71 -15.97 10.65 3.69
CA GLU A 71 -15.43 11.68 4.59
C GLU A 71 -13.91 11.55 4.69
N VAL A 72 -13.17 12.63 4.50
CA VAL A 72 -11.70 12.64 4.50
C VAL A 72 -11.17 13.85 5.30
N PRO A 73 -10.33 13.60 6.32
CA PRO A 73 -9.97 12.31 6.91
C PRO A 73 -11.18 11.62 7.55
N GLY A 74 -11.26 10.28 7.50
CA GLY A 74 -12.41 9.56 8.02
C GLY A 74 -12.25 8.04 8.04
N ASP A 75 -13.33 7.38 8.48
CA ASP A 75 -13.34 5.94 8.70
C ASP A 75 -13.23 5.11 7.41
N ALA A 76 -13.70 5.63 6.27
CA ALA A 76 -13.62 4.93 4.99
C ALA A 76 -12.17 4.54 4.65
N ILE A 77 -11.25 5.50 4.75
CA ILE A 77 -9.81 5.28 4.50
C ILE A 77 -9.20 4.37 5.57
N THR A 78 -9.50 4.62 6.85
CA THR A 78 -9.00 3.80 7.95
C THR A 78 -9.43 2.34 7.81
N ASN A 79 -10.69 2.09 7.43
CA ASN A 79 -11.22 0.75 7.23
C ASN A 79 -10.64 0.07 5.99
N ALA A 80 -10.36 0.81 4.92
CA ALA A 80 -9.66 0.29 3.74
C ALA A 80 -8.26 -0.23 4.14
N VAL A 81 -7.49 0.55 4.90
CA VAL A 81 -6.18 0.12 5.42
C VAL A 81 -6.31 -1.13 6.28
N LYS A 82 -7.29 -1.17 7.21
CA LYS A 82 -7.54 -2.36 8.05
C LYS A 82 -7.88 -3.61 7.24
N ARG A 83 -8.64 -3.48 6.15
CA ARG A 83 -8.97 -4.60 5.25
C ARG A 83 -7.74 -5.18 4.59
N TYR A 84 -6.83 -4.36 4.07
CA TYR A 84 -5.56 -4.83 3.52
C TYR A 84 -4.72 -5.57 4.56
N TRP A 85 -4.59 -5.03 5.78
CA TRP A 85 -3.87 -5.69 6.86
C TRP A 85 -4.49 -7.03 7.26
N LYS A 86 -5.83 -7.11 7.29
CA LYS A 86 -6.55 -8.35 7.61
C LYS A 86 -6.28 -9.47 6.59
N HIS A 87 -6.03 -9.13 5.34
CA HIS A 87 -5.65 -10.10 4.31
C HIS A 87 -4.31 -10.79 4.59
N GLY A 88 -3.42 -10.16 5.35
CA GLY A 88 -2.13 -10.72 5.72
C GLY A 88 -1.09 -10.79 4.60
N LEU A 89 -1.47 -10.48 3.36
CA LEU A 89 -0.60 -10.56 2.18
C LEU A 89 0.44 -9.44 2.11
N PHE A 90 0.15 -8.29 2.70
CA PHE A 90 0.92 -7.08 2.51
C PHE A 90 1.87 -6.81 3.68
N SER A 91 3.08 -6.35 3.36
CA SER A 91 4.08 -5.86 4.31
C SER A 91 4.01 -4.35 4.48
N LYS A 92 3.42 -3.64 3.50
CA LYS A 92 3.22 -2.20 3.53
C LYS A 92 1.88 -1.85 2.90
N VAL A 93 1.15 -0.95 3.54
CA VAL A 93 -0.10 -0.36 3.04
C VAL A 93 -0.04 1.13 3.34
N ALA A 94 -0.18 1.95 2.31
CA ALA A 94 -0.34 3.38 2.46
C ALA A 94 -1.39 3.88 1.46
N ILE A 95 -2.27 4.77 1.89
CA ILE A 95 -3.27 5.42 1.04
C ILE A 95 -2.99 6.92 1.12
N ALA A 96 -2.76 7.52 -0.02
CA ALA A 96 -2.53 8.95 -0.15
C ALA A 96 -3.60 9.59 -1.04
N ALA A 97 -3.93 10.84 -0.75
CA ALA A 97 -4.69 11.65 -1.70
C ALA A 97 -3.72 12.14 -2.77
N ASP A 98 -3.98 11.77 -4.02
CA ASP A 98 -3.17 12.18 -5.17
C ASP A 98 -3.56 13.58 -5.63
N SER A 99 -4.86 13.81 -5.80
CA SER A 99 -5.39 15.12 -6.20
C SER A 99 -6.85 15.30 -5.79
N ILE A 100 -7.28 16.56 -5.73
CA ILE A 100 -8.69 16.95 -5.62
C ILE A 100 -9.01 17.85 -6.82
N VAL A 101 -10.06 17.50 -7.57
CA VAL A 101 -10.55 18.26 -8.72
C VAL A 101 -12.02 18.57 -8.49
N GLY A 102 -12.33 19.83 -8.17
CA GLY A 102 -13.66 20.21 -7.67
C GLY A 102 -13.98 19.49 -6.35
N GLU A 103 -15.04 18.67 -6.34
CA GLU A 103 -15.43 17.83 -5.20
C GLU A 103 -14.97 16.36 -5.34
N LYS A 104 -14.18 16.05 -6.38
CA LYS A 104 -13.70 14.68 -6.63
C LYS A 104 -12.31 14.48 -6.06
N LEU A 105 -12.18 13.44 -5.24
CA LEU A 105 -10.91 12.98 -4.66
C LEU A 105 -10.35 11.81 -5.47
N TYR A 106 -9.08 11.88 -5.81
CA TYR A 106 -8.33 10.78 -6.42
C TYR A 106 -7.36 10.22 -5.40
N LEU A 107 -7.41 8.91 -5.20
CA LEU A 107 -6.57 8.21 -4.23
C LEU A 107 -5.50 7.38 -4.92
N HIS A 108 -4.33 7.32 -4.28
CA HIS A 108 -3.28 6.41 -4.63
C HIS A 108 -3.03 5.44 -3.47
N ILE A 109 -3.14 4.14 -3.74
CA ILE A 109 -2.90 3.06 -2.79
C ILE A 109 -1.56 2.43 -3.11
N TYR A 110 -0.62 2.54 -2.16
CA TYR A 110 0.71 1.92 -2.25
C TYR A 110 0.72 0.64 -1.44
N LEU A 111 1.00 -0.47 -2.08
CA LEU A 111 1.06 -1.78 -1.47
C LEU A 111 2.43 -2.40 -1.67
N ALA A 112 2.89 -3.19 -0.70
CA ALA A 112 4.00 -4.11 -0.90
C ALA A 112 3.61 -5.49 -0.36
N VAL A 113 3.87 -6.54 -1.13
CA VAL A 113 3.62 -7.93 -0.72
C VAL A 113 4.69 -8.36 0.30
N ARG A 114 4.32 -9.25 1.20
CA ARG A 114 5.29 -9.90 2.07
C ARG A 114 6.18 -10.81 1.23
N PRO A 115 7.50 -10.75 1.39
CA PRO A 115 8.39 -11.65 0.67
C PRO A 115 8.16 -13.10 1.10
N ARG A 116 8.56 -14.03 0.23
CA ARG A 116 8.58 -15.47 0.54
C ARG A 116 10.01 -15.94 0.76
N ILE A 117 10.18 -16.96 1.58
CA ILE A 117 11.48 -17.59 1.82
C ILE A 117 11.92 -18.31 0.55
N SER A 118 13.02 -17.91 -0.06
CA SER A 118 13.66 -18.67 -1.14
C SER A 118 14.64 -19.71 -0.60
N ASP A 119 15.41 -19.33 0.42
CA ASP A 119 16.36 -20.22 1.09
C ASP A 119 16.59 -19.82 2.55
N ILE A 120 17.17 -20.75 3.33
CA ILE A 120 17.52 -20.52 4.73
C ILE A 120 18.97 -20.96 4.94
N HIS A 121 19.79 -20.01 5.40
CA HIS A 121 21.19 -20.25 5.67
C HIS A 121 21.46 -20.19 7.16
N TYR A 122 21.98 -21.27 7.71
CA TYR A 122 22.38 -21.36 9.12
C TYR A 122 23.87 -21.12 9.25
N VAL A 123 24.26 -20.13 10.05
CA VAL A 123 25.65 -19.76 10.30
C VAL A 123 26.01 -20.05 11.75
N GLY A 124 27.21 -20.59 11.98
CA GLY A 124 27.71 -20.89 13.33
C GLY A 124 27.21 -22.22 13.93
N LEU A 125 26.42 -23.01 13.17
CA LEU A 125 25.87 -24.28 13.65
C LEU A 125 26.63 -25.47 13.10
N LYS A 126 26.76 -26.53 13.93
CA LYS A 126 27.15 -27.86 13.48
C LYS A 126 26.05 -28.51 12.65
N LYS A 127 26.39 -29.52 11.85
CA LYS A 127 25.42 -30.19 10.97
C LYS A 127 24.20 -30.72 11.73
N SER A 128 24.40 -31.41 12.86
CA SER A 128 23.31 -31.94 13.69
C SER A 128 22.41 -30.80 14.28
N GLU A 129 23.03 -29.68 14.66
CA GLU A 129 22.28 -28.53 15.18
C GLU A 129 21.43 -27.87 14.12
N ARG A 130 21.93 -27.82 12.88
CA ARG A 130 21.16 -27.35 11.74
C ARG A 130 19.94 -28.23 11.48
N GLU A 131 20.14 -29.55 11.40
CA GLU A 131 19.05 -30.51 11.20
C GLU A 131 17.97 -30.37 12.29
N ASP A 132 18.39 -30.22 13.56
CA ASP A 132 17.49 -29.93 14.67
C ASP A 132 16.72 -28.60 14.48
N MET A 133 17.41 -27.54 14.01
CA MET A 133 16.79 -26.23 13.78
C MET A 133 15.79 -26.29 12.65
N GLU A 134 16.11 -26.92 11.53
CA GLU A 134 15.19 -27.10 10.40
C GLU A 134 13.86 -27.71 10.82
N GLN A 135 13.92 -28.73 11.70
CA GLN A 135 12.71 -29.37 12.23
C GLN A 135 11.96 -28.49 13.25
N LYS A 136 12.69 -27.85 14.17
CA LYS A 136 12.08 -27.09 15.29
C LYS A 136 11.51 -25.75 14.89
N LEU A 137 12.17 -25.02 13.97
CA LEU A 137 11.73 -23.69 13.60
C LEU A 137 10.51 -23.71 12.69
N GLY A 138 10.30 -24.76 11.92
CA GLY A 138 9.16 -24.90 11.01
C GLY A 138 9.12 -23.84 9.90
N MET A 139 10.28 -23.24 9.59
CA MET A 139 10.42 -22.32 8.47
C MET A 139 10.63 -23.14 7.20
N VAL A 140 9.78 -22.92 6.20
CA VAL A 140 9.80 -23.69 4.95
C VAL A 140 9.94 -22.73 3.76
N LYS A 141 10.75 -23.12 2.77
CA LYS A 141 10.86 -22.40 1.50
C LYS A 141 9.47 -22.19 0.87
N GLY A 142 9.24 -21.02 0.28
CA GLY A 142 7.95 -20.62 -0.29
C GLY A 142 6.96 -20.03 0.71
N THR A 143 7.21 -20.17 2.02
CA THR A 143 6.35 -19.56 3.05
C THR A 143 6.54 -18.05 3.10
N GLN A 144 5.47 -17.31 3.33
CA GLN A 144 5.53 -15.87 3.54
C GLN A 144 6.26 -15.52 4.83
N VAL A 145 7.16 -14.54 4.76
CA VAL A 145 7.86 -14.01 5.93
C VAL A 145 6.96 -13.06 6.70
N THR A 146 6.67 -13.40 7.95
CA THR A 146 5.91 -12.54 8.86
C THR A 146 6.73 -12.22 10.10
N PRO A 147 6.55 -11.04 10.73
CA PRO A 147 7.23 -10.70 11.97
C PRO A 147 7.04 -11.78 13.05
N ASN A 148 5.80 -12.24 13.24
CA ASN A 148 5.49 -13.28 14.21
C ASN A 148 6.26 -14.59 13.97
N MET A 149 6.41 -15.00 12.70
CA MET A 149 7.20 -16.19 12.34
C MET A 149 8.67 -16.02 12.74
N LEU A 150 9.26 -14.86 12.47
CA LEU A 150 10.65 -14.58 12.80
C LEU A 150 10.87 -14.50 14.31
N ASP A 151 9.97 -13.83 15.04
CA ASP A 151 10.04 -13.73 16.49
C ASP A 151 9.91 -15.12 17.14
N ARG A 152 8.96 -15.92 16.67
CA ARG A 152 8.79 -17.31 17.13
C ARG A 152 10.05 -18.16 16.84
N ALA A 153 10.61 -18.05 15.65
CA ALA A 153 11.82 -18.77 15.29
C ALA A 153 13.00 -18.39 16.20
N LYS A 154 13.15 -17.08 16.47
CA LYS A 154 14.17 -16.57 17.39
C LYS A 154 14.01 -17.13 18.81
N ILE A 155 12.78 -17.13 19.33
CA ILE A 155 12.46 -17.69 20.66
C ILE A 155 12.77 -19.18 20.72
N LEU A 156 12.35 -19.96 19.71
CA LEU A 156 12.58 -21.40 19.67
C LEU A 156 14.06 -21.74 19.57
N ALA A 157 14.80 -21.02 18.74
CA ALA A 157 16.26 -21.20 18.62
C ALA A 157 16.97 -20.87 19.93
N LYS A 158 16.62 -19.75 20.56
CA LYS A 158 17.20 -19.35 21.86
C LYS A 158 16.94 -20.42 22.91
N LYS A 159 15.70 -20.91 23.03
CA LYS A 159 15.34 -21.97 23.97
C LYS A 159 16.16 -23.26 23.73
N TYR A 160 16.32 -23.67 22.48
CA TYR A 160 17.10 -24.86 22.14
C TYR A 160 18.54 -24.75 22.64
N PHE A 161 19.20 -23.60 22.46
CA PHE A 161 20.56 -23.40 22.93
C PHE A 161 20.67 -23.25 24.45
N ASP A 162 19.67 -22.62 25.07
CA ASP A 162 19.57 -22.52 26.53
C ASP A 162 19.44 -23.91 27.17
N ASP A 163 18.65 -24.83 26.60
CA ASP A 163 18.45 -26.19 27.05
C ASP A 163 19.75 -27.03 26.88
N LYS A 164 20.59 -26.71 25.89
CA LYS A 164 21.92 -27.30 25.68
C LYS A 164 23.03 -26.68 26.54
N GLY A 165 22.68 -25.70 27.39
CA GLY A 165 23.64 -25.07 28.32
C GLY A 165 24.28 -23.77 27.78
N PHE A 166 23.99 -23.37 26.56
CA PHE A 166 24.49 -22.12 25.94
C PHE A 166 23.68 -20.92 26.36
N LYS A 167 23.69 -20.53 27.62
CA LYS A 167 22.87 -19.46 28.19
C LYS A 167 23.08 -18.09 27.54
N ASN A 168 24.29 -17.85 27.03
CA ASN A 168 24.64 -16.57 26.38
C ASN A 168 24.55 -16.62 24.84
N ALA A 169 23.89 -17.63 24.26
CA ALA A 169 23.71 -17.69 22.83
C ALA A 169 22.87 -16.52 22.33
N GLU A 170 23.38 -15.79 21.35
CA GLU A 170 22.67 -14.74 20.65
C GLU A 170 22.13 -15.26 19.32
N ILE A 171 20.85 -15.07 19.08
CA ILE A 171 20.18 -15.48 17.86
C ILE A 171 19.83 -14.25 17.05
N GLN A 172 20.37 -14.17 15.84
CA GLN A 172 20.04 -13.13 14.88
C GLN A 172 19.41 -13.78 13.64
N ILE A 173 18.31 -13.22 13.16
CA ILE A 173 17.68 -13.64 11.90
C ILE A 173 17.72 -12.43 10.99
N ASN A 174 18.50 -12.54 9.93
CA ASN A 174 18.65 -11.49 8.92
C ASN A 174 17.89 -11.87 7.67
N GLN A 175 17.32 -10.89 6.99
CA GLN A 175 16.67 -11.05 5.70
C GLN A 175 17.53 -10.37 4.62
N ARG A 176 17.76 -11.08 3.54
CA ARG A 176 18.46 -10.57 2.36
C ARG A 176 17.64 -10.89 1.13
N ASP A 177 17.43 -9.87 0.27
CA ASP A 177 16.73 -10.07 -1.00
C ASP A 177 17.47 -11.15 -1.84
N ASP A 178 16.67 -12.04 -2.40
CA ASP A 178 17.16 -13.03 -3.33
C ASP A 178 17.22 -12.42 -4.74
N VAL A 179 18.42 -12.13 -5.20
CA VAL A 179 18.65 -11.50 -6.52
C VAL A 179 18.14 -12.37 -7.68
N ALA A 180 18.16 -13.70 -7.50
CA ALA A 180 17.69 -14.63 -8.52
C ALA A 180 16.16 -14.78 -8.55
N ASN A 181 15.50 -14.55 -7.42
CA ASN A 181 14.06 -14.74 -7.26
C ASN A 181 13.40 -13.47 -6.72
N LYS A 182 12.93 -12.59 -7.63
CA LYS A 182 12.29 -11.32 -7.29
C LYS A 182 11.12 -11.52 -6.30
N GLY A 183 11.07 -10.71 -5.26
CA GLY A 183 10.01 -10.78 -4.23
C GLY A 183 10.21 -11.92 -3.22
N GLN A 184 11.37 -12.57 -3.24
CA GLN A 184 11.76 -13.58 -2.26
C GLN A 184 12.99 -13.13 -1.47
N VAL A 185 13.19 -13.76 -0.31
CA VAL A 185 14.31 -13.47 0.58
C VAL A 185 14.98 -14.74 1.06
N ILE A 186 16.28 -14.64 1.30
CA ILE A 186 17.09 -15.63 2.02
C ILE A 186 17.15 -15.20 3.48
N LEU A 187 16.85 -16.12 4.38
CA LEU A 187 16.96 -15.91 5.82
C LEU A 187 18.28 -16.44 6.35
#